data_a3d2ce7da28566383c544ae2c95a217c
#
_entry.id   a3d2ce7da28566383c544ae2c95a217c
#
_cell.length_a   1.000
_cell.length_b   1.000
_cell.length_c   1.000
_cell.angle_alpha   90.00
_cell.angle_beta   90.00
_cell.angle_gamma   90.00
#
_symmetry.space_group_name_H-M   'P 1'
#
loop_
_entity.id
_entity.type
_entity.pdbx_description
1 polymer ?
#
loop_
_entity_poly.entity_id
_entity_poly.type
_entity_poly.pdbx_seq_one_letter_code
_entity_poly.pdbx_strand_id
1 'polypeptide(L)'
;EAEQAKTAAEKAQTVANKANTLASKNEKRISKLENNAVDIDMVEVLMTPVQIEAEQAKTAAEEAQKVANKANTLSTENRGKIDILTNDVRAIKSDLSNLRTDVNQNRKAIDKNRKRAARGVAGVAAMANIPSALPGKSAIGIGIGGFDGENAVAVGVGHHFENGIAIKGSISTGNATNSIAYGAGMSYSW
;
A
#
# COMPACT_ATOMS: atom_id res chain seq x y z
N GLU A 1 -15.51 19.44 -6.57
CA GLU A 1 -16.97 19.14 -6.48
C GLU A 1 -17.55 19.46 -5.10
N ALA A 2 -16.92 19.01 -3.99
CA ALA A 2 -17.42 19.25 -2.62
C ALA A 2 -17.51 20.76 -2.27
N GLU A 3 -16.55 21.57 -2.69
CA GLU A 3 -16.54 23.02 -2.44
C GLU A 3 -17.62 23.74 -3.28
N GLN A 4 -17.85 23.30 -4.50
CA GLN A 4 -18.95 23.83 -5.34
C GLN A 4 -20.31 23.50 -4.77
N ALA A 5 -20.49 22.27 -4.26
CA ALA A 5 -21.73 21.87 -3.59
C ALA A 5 -22.00 22.69 -2.32
N LYS A 6 -20.96 22.97 -1.53
CA LYS A 6 -21.07 23.83 -0.33
C LYS A 6 -21.48 25.25 -0.70
N THR A 7 -20.83 25.85 -1.69
CA THR A 7 -21.15 27.20 -2.16
C THR A 7 -22.58 27.30 -2.69
N ALA A 8 -23.05 26.28 -3.41
CA ALA A 8 -24.43 26.22 -3.89
C ALA A 8 -25.44 26.11 -2.73
N ALA A 9 -25.15 25.32 -1.71
CA ALA A 9 -25.99 25.18 -0.52
C ALA A 9 -26.09 26.49 0.27
N GLU A 10 -24.98 27.22 0.45
CA GLU A 10 -24.96 28.52 1.13
C GLU A 10 -25.77 29.58 0.38
N LYS A 11 -25.71 29.59 -0.96
CA LYS A 11 -26.52 30.48 -1.79
C LYS A 11 -28.02 30.12 -1.70
N ALA A 12 -28.38 28.83 -1.78
CA ALA A 12 -29.75 28.38 -1.63
C ALA A 12 -30.32 28.74 -0.26
N GLN A 13 -29.55 28.56 0.80
CA GLN A 13 -29.91 28.96 2.16
C GLN A 13 -30.20 30.49 2.27
N THR A 14 -29.37 31.30 1.64
CA THR A 14 -29.56 32.76 1.63
C THR A 14 -30.86 33.15 0.93
N VAL A 15 -31.19 32.54 -0.19
CA VAL A 15 -32.42 32.76 -0.93
C VAL A 15 -33.63 32.33 -0.11
N ALA A 16 -33.59 31.16 0.52
CA ALA A 16 -34.67 30.64 1.37
C ALA A 16 -34.94 31.58 2.55
N ASN A 17 -33.91 32.10 3.21
CA ASN A 17 -34.07 33.08 4.32
C ASN A 17 -34.70 34.40 3.85
N LYS A 18 -34.30 34.90 2.67
CA LYS A 18 -34.92 36.10 2.10
C LYS A 18 -36.40 35.89 1.75
N ALA A 19 -36.73 34.75 1.14
CA ALA A 19 -38.10 34.40 0.80
C ALA A 19 -38.99 34.27 2.04
N ASN A 20 -38.52 33.61 3.10
CA ASN A 20 -39.24 33.50 4.37
C ASN A 20 -39.50 34.87 5.01
N THR A 21 -38.50 35.78 4.98
CA THR A 21 -38.65 37.14 5.50
C THR A 21 -39.71 37.91 4.71
N LEU A 22 -39.71 37.80 3.39
CA LEU A 22 -40.71 38.43 2.53
C LEU A 22 -42.12 37.92 2.79
N ALA A 23 -42.27 36.58 2.89
CA ALA A 23 -43.54 35.93 3.19
C ALA A 23 -44.13 36.45 4.53
N SER A 24 -43.35 36.42 5.59
CA SER A 24 -43.75 36.94 6.91
C SER A 24 -44.13 38.43 6.89
N LYS A 25 -43.39 39.24 6.11
CA LYS A 25 -43.69 40.67 5.96
C LYS A 25 -45.03 40.88 5.20
N ASN A 26 -45.30 40.06 4.19
CA ASN A 26 -46.57 40.11 3.44
C ASN A 26 -47.74 39.65 4.29
N GLU A 27 -47.60 38.59 5.08
CA GLU A 27 -48.64 38.15 6.03
C GLU A 27 -49.03 39.27 7.02
N LYS A 28 -48.03 39.95 7.60
CA LYS A 28 -48.26 41.10 8.50
C LYS A 28 -49.00 42.27 7.79
N ARG A 29 -48.70 42.52 6.52
CA ARG A 29 -49.37 43.58 5.74
C ARG A 29 -50.83 43.17 5.41
N ILE A 30 -51.04 41.91 5.08
CA ILE A 30 -52.38 41.34 4.85
C ILE A 30 -53.22 41.48 6.12
N SER A 31 -52.73 41.06 7.30
CA SER A 31 -53.46 41.18 8.55
C SER A 31 -53.80 42.60 8.92
N LYS A 32 -52.91 43.57 8.61
CA LYS A 32 -53.22 45.00 8.80
C LYS A 32 -54.30 45.51 7.89
N LEU A 33 -54.34 45.05 6.64
CA LEU A 33 -55.40 45.41 5.69
C LEU A 33 -56.75 44.82 6.07
N GLU A 34 -56.79 43.59 6.55
CA GLU A 34 -57.98 42.91 7.07
C GLU A 34 -58.61 43.62 8.27
N ASN A 35 -57.80 44.19 9.15
CA ASN A 35 -58.24 44.91 10.36
C ASN A 35 -58.71 46.36 10.09
N ASN A 36 -58.38 46.92 8.91
CA ASN A 36 -58.84 48.27 8.54
C ASN A 36 -60.10 48.13 7.67
N ALA A 37 -61.28 48.08 8.28
CA ALA A 37 -62.58 47.92 7.62
C ALA A 37 -62.82 49.04 6.59
N VAL A 38 -62.44 48.79 5.34
CA VAL A 38 -62.88 49.57 4.17
C VAL A 38 -63.36 48.56 3.13
N ASP A 39 -64.70 48.54 2.88
CA ASP A 39 -65.43 47.84 1.85
C ASP A 39 -64.89 46.36 1.59
N ILE A 40 -65.49 45.43 2.32
CA ILE A 40 -65.02 44.04 2.45
C ILE A 40 -64.86 43.36 1.10
N ASP A 41 -65.75 43.57 0.17
CA ASP A 41 -65.73 42.90 -1.14
C ASP A 41 -64.58 43.35 -2.04
N MET A 42 -64.16 44.63 -1.95
CA MET A 42 -63.08 45.16 -2.74
C MET A 42 -61.70 44.79 -2.16
N VAL A 43 -61.60 44.71 -0.82
CA VAL A 43 -60.39 44.24 -0.11
C VAL A 43 -60.17 42.74 -0.35
N GLU A 44 -61.22 41.93 -0.34
CA GLU A 44 -61.12 40.49 -0.59
C GLU A 44 -60.63 40.18 -2.00
N VAL A 45 -61.15 40.89 -3.03
CA VAL A 45 -60.69 40.74 -4.43
C VAL A 45 -59.21 41.13 -4.60
N LEU A 46 -58.75 42.16 -3.90
CA LEU A 46 -57.33 42.60 -3.98
C LEU A 46 -56.37 41.79 -3.10
N MET A 47 -56.88 41.16 -2.04
CA MET A 47 -56.03 40.43 -1.09
C MET A 47 -55.83 38.97 -1.44
N THR A 48 -56.83 38.34 -2.07
CA THR A 48 -56.74 36.92 -2.47
C THR A 48 -55.48 36.59 -3.32
N PRO A 49 -55.14 37.34 -4.38
CA PRO A 49 -53.90 37.10 -5.13
C PRO A 49 -52.64 37.26 -4.29
N VAL A 50 -52.59 38.28 -3.41
CA VAL A 50 -51.44 38.54 -2.53
C VAL A 50 -51.26 37.44 -1.50
N GLN A 51 -52.33 36.88 -0.98
CA GLN A 51 -52.29 35.74 -0.05
C GLN A 51 -51.78 34.47 -0.77
N ILE A 52 -52.27 34.20 -1.99
CA ILE A 52 -51.81 33.07 -2.81
C ILE A 52 -50.30 33.18 -3.11
N GLU A 53 -49.85 34.37 -3.52
CA GLU A 53 -48.41 34.62 -3.76
C GLU A 53 -47.56 34.46 -2.50
N ALA A 54 -48.04 34.92 -1.34
CA ALA A 54 -47.35 34.77 -0.08
C ALA A 54 -47.20 33.29 0.33
N GLU A 55 -48.26 32.47 0.17
CA GLU A 55 -48.24 31.04 0.47
C GLU A 55 -47.34 30.27 -0.50
N GLN A 56 -47.41 30.61 -1.80
CA GLN A 56 -46.48 30.04 -2.79
C GLN A 56 -45.05 30.39 -2.48
N ALA A 57 -44.71 31.62 -2.12
CA ALA A 57 -43.37 32.05 -1.73
C ALA A 57 -42.89 31.30 -0.49
N LYS A 58 -43.75 31.10 0.49
CA LYS A 58 -43.46 30.36 1.71
C LYS A 58 -43.17 28.88 1.38
N THR A 59 -44.00 28.23 0.59
CA THR A 59 -43.78 26.84 0.16
C THR A 59 -42.46 26.69 -0.59
N ALA A 60 -42.16 27.58 -1.53
CA ALA A 60 -40.91 27.59 -2.26
C ALA A 60 -39.69 27.78 -1.35
N ALA A 61 -39.83 28.63 -0.32
CA ALA A 61 -38.77 28.85 0.67
C ALA A 61 -38.50 27.61 1.53
N GLU A 62 -39.57 26.90 1.95
CA GLU A 62 -39.44 25.66 2.71
C GLU A 62 -38.80 24.53 1.88
N GLU A 63 -39.14 24.42 0.60
CA GLU A 63 -38.52 23.46 -0.31
C GLU A 63 -37.02 23.79 -0.54
N ALA A 64 -36.70 25.05 -0.79
CA ALA A 64 -35.33 25.49 -0.93
C ALA A 64 -34.49 25.21 0.33
N GLN A 65 -35.09 25.42 1.52
CA GLN A 65 -34.46 25.07 2.79
C GLN A 65 -34.18 23.57 2.92
N LYS A 66 -35.10 22.71 2.54
CA LYS A 66 -34.91 21.23 2.55
C LYS A 66 -33.76 20.83 1.63
N VAL A 67 -33.71 21.39 0.42
CA VAL A 67 -32.63 21.12 -0.54
C VAL A 67 -31.28 21.60 0.00
N ALA A 68 -31.22 22.80 0.59
CA ALA A 68 -30.00 23.34 1.19
C ALA A 68 -29.49 22.45 2.34
N ASN A 69 -30.38 22.00 3.21
CA ASN A 69 -30.03 21.12 4.31
C ASN A 69 -29.48 19.76 3.80
N LYS A 70 -30.13 19.18 2.79
CA LYS A 70 -29.67 17.91 2.16
C LYS A 70 -28.31 18.07 1.50
N ALA A 71 -28.07 19.19 0.81
CA ALA A 71 -26.79 19.48 0.17
C ALA A 71 -25.65 19.64 1.21
N ASN A 72 -25.94 20.31 2.34
CA ASN A 72 -25.00 20.44 3.45
C ASN A 72 -24.64 19.09 4.08
N THR A 73 -25.63 18.22 4.30
CA THR A 73 -25.42 16.87 4.82
C THR A 73 -24.50 16.06 3.89
N LEU A 74 -24.84 16.02 2.59
CA LEU A 74 -24.03 15.32 1.58
C LEU A 74 -22.61 15.88 1.47
N SER A 75 -22.46 17.21 1.58
CA SER A 75 -21.15 17.84 1.55
C SER A 75 -20.29 17.39 2.74
N THR A 76 -20.88 17.31 3.93
CA THR A 76 -20.20 16.87 5.15
C THR A 76 -19.81 15.38 5.05
N GLU A 77 -20.73 14.54 4.59
CA GLU A 77 -20.45 13.11 4.38
C GLU A 77 -19.32 12.89 3.35
N ASN A 78 -19.37 13.61 2.23
CA ASN A 78 -18.36 13.51 1.20
C ASN A 78 -16.98 13.98 1.70
N ARG A 79 -16.93 15.04 2.51
CA ARG A 79 -15.69 15.49 3.15
C ARG A 79 -15.12 14.41 4.06
N GLY A 80 -15.95 13.77 4.89
CA GLY A 80 -15.51 12.65 5.74
C GLY A 80 -14.95 11.47 4.92
N LYS A 81 -15.60 11.11 3.80
CA LYS A 81 -15.09 10.06 2.90
C LYS A 81 -13.76 10.43 2.25
N ILE A 82 -13.59 11.70 1.85
CA ILE A 82 -12.34 12.20 1.28
C ILE A 82 -11.20 12.14 2.30
N ASP A 83 -11.47 12.48 3.56
CA ASP A 83 -10.47 12.42 4.63
C ASP A 83 -10.02 10.97 4.90
N ILE A 84 -10.95 10.02 4.94
CA ILE A 84 -10.64 8.58 5.06
C ILE A 84 -9.77 8.12 3.89
N LEU A 85 -10.21 8.37 2.64
CA LEU A 85 -9.47 7.98 1.45
C LEU A 85 -8.06 8.61 1.41
N THR A 86 -7.93 9.85 1.87
CA THR A 86 -6.63 10.54 1.94
C THR A 86 -5.69 9.83 2.91
N ASN A 87 -6.19 9.38 4.05
CA ASN A 87 -5.42 8.62 5.03
C ASN A 87 -5.03 7.24 4.50
N ASP A 88 -5.96 6.53 3.85
CA ASP A 88 -5.71 5.23 3.22
C ASP A 88 -4.63 5.33 2.14
N VAL A 89 -4.69 6.36 1.29
CA VAL A 89 -3.66 6.60 0.26
C VAL A 89 -2.29 6.87 0.89
N ARG A 90 -2.23 7.59 2.03
CA ARG A 90 -0.95 7.79 2.73
C ARG A 90 -0.41 6.47 3.30
N ALA A 91 -1.25 5.65 3.91
CA ALA A 91 -0.87 4.34 4.42
C ALA A 91 -0.35 3.45 3.29
N ILE A 92 -1.09 3.34 2.18
CA ILE A 92 -0.67 2.56 1.00
C ILE A 92 0.68 3.04 0.44
N LYS A 93 0.91 4.35 0.37
CA LYS A 93 2.21 4.90 -0.07
C LYS A 93 3.35 4.49 0.87
N SER A 94 3.12 4.49 2.17
CA SER A 94 4.09 4.04 3.18
C SER A 94 4.40 2.55 3.00
N ASP A 95 3.38 1.72 2.89
CA ASP A 95 3.51 0.27 2.72
C ASP A 95 4.23 -0.09 1.42
N LEU A 96 3.92 0.62 0.33
CA LEU A 96 4.61 0.46 -0.95
C LEU A 96 6.10 0.82 -0.86
N SER A 97 6.46 1.85 -0.09
CA SER A 97 7.85 2.22 0.16
C SER A 97 8.60 1.14 0.95
N ASN A 98 7.97 0.60 2.00
CA ASN A 98 8.50 -0.49 2.79
C ASN A 98 8.69 -1.75 1.95
N LEU A 99 7.66 -2.14 1.19
CA LEU A 99 7.71 -3.30 0.31
C LEU A 99 8.83 -3.18 -0.73
N ARG A 100 9.05 -1.98 -1.31
CA ARG A 100 10.15 -1.73 -2.24
C ARG A 100 11.51 -1.94 -1.57
N THR A 101 11.64 -1.54 -0.32
CA THR A 101 12.85 -1.75 0.49
C THR A 101 13.09 -3.23 0.74
N ASP A 102 12.05 -3.96 1.15
CA ASP A 102 12.12 -5.40 1.42
C ASP A 102 12.44 -6.21 0.16
N VAL A 103 11.84 -5.87 -0.97
CA VAL A 103 12.16 -6.49 -2.26
C VAL A 103 13.62 -6.27 -2.64
N ASN A 104 14.17 -5.07 -2.42
CA ASN A 104 15.58 -4.80 -2.69
C ASN A 104 16.51 -5.55 -1.74
N GLN A 105 16.16 -5.67 -0.47
CA GLN A 105 16.90 -6.48 0.50
C GLN A 105 16.87 -7.96 0.14
N ASN A 106 15.69 -8.47 -0.24
CA ASN A 106 15.52 -9.87 -0.68
C ASN A 106 16.34 -10.17 -1.93
N ARG A 107 16.36 -9.28 -2.92
CA ARG A 107 17.22 -9.43 -4.11
C ARG A 107 18.70 -9.55 -3.74
N LYS A 108 19.18 -8.69 -2.83
CA LYS A 108 20.57 -8.76 -2.34
C LYS A 108 20.83 -10.06 -1.59
N ALA A 109 19.90 -10.51 -0.76
CA ALA A 109 20.03 -11.76 -0.01
C ALA A 109 20.02 -12.99 -0.95
N ILE A 110 19.19 -13.01 -1.97
CA ILE A 110 19.14 -14.05 -3.00
C ILE A 110 20.48 -14.13 -3.74
N ASP A 111 21.04 -13.00 -4.20
CA ASP A 111 22.34 -13.00 -4.89
C ASP A 111 23.46 -13.47 -3.96
N LYS A 112 23.48 -13.03 -2.70
CA LYS A 112 24.45 -13.49 -1.68
C LYS A 112 24.32 -14.99 -1.44
N ASN A 113 23.11 -15.51 -1.34
CA ASN A 113 22.86 -16.94 -1.12
C ASN A 113 23.28 -17.77 -2.36
N ARG A 114 22.96 -17.30 -3.58
CA ARG A 114 23.41 -17.92 -4.82
C ARG A 114 24.92 -18.03 -4.86
N LYS A 115 25.64 -16.94 -4.64
CA LYS A 115 27.10 -16.93 -4.62
C LYS A 115 27.68 -17.84 -3.53
N ARG A 116 27.07 -17.85 -2.34
CA ARG A 116 27.47 -18.76 -1.25
C ARG A 116 27.31 -20.22 -1.64
N ALA A 117 26.16 -20.57 -2.24
CA ALA A 117 25.92 -21.93 -2.74
C ALA A 117 26.91 -22.31 -3.85
N ALA A 118 27.13 -21.43 -4.82
CA ALA A 118 28.09 -21.63 -5.90
C ALA A 118 29.51 -21.88 -5.39
N ARG A 119 29.97 -21.11 -4.37
CA ARG A 119 31.27 -21.33 -3.70
C ARG A 119 31.34 -22.68 -3.00
N GLY A 120 30.27 -23.12 -2.35
CA GLY A 120 30.19 -24.44 -1.73
C GLY A 120 30.37 -25.54 -2.75
N VAL A 121 29.66 -25.46 -3.90
CA VAL A 121 29.79 -26.41 -5.00
C VAL A 121 31.20 -26.37 -5.61
N ALA A 122 31.77 -25.20 -5.87
CA ALA A 122 33.14 -25.04 -6.35
C ALA A 122 34.11 -25.69 -5.37
N GLY A 123 33.89 -25.52 -4.06
CA GLY A 123 34.72 -26.14 -3.01
C GLY A 123 34.66 -27.66 -3.04
N VAL A 124 33.48 -28.23 -3.20
CA VAL A 124 33.32 -29.69 -3.33
C VAL A 124 33.98 -30.18 -4.62
N ALA A 125 33.82 -29.49 -5.74
CA ALA A 125 34.52 -29.83 -6.99
C ALA A 125 36.04 -29.75 -6.82
N ALA A 126 36.57 -28.79 -6.12
CA ALA A 126 37.98 -28.71 -5.83
C ALA A 126 38.48 -29.89 -4.98
N MET A 127 37.73 -30.29 -3.93
CA MET A 127 38.07 -31.46 -3.10
C MET A 127 37.98 -32.76 -3.89
N ALA A 128 37.04 -32.89 -4.83
CA ALA A 128 36.92 -34.08 -5.69
C ALA A 128 38.13 -34.25 -6.65
N ASN A 129 38.68 -33.11 -7.09
CA ASN A 129 39.86 -33.10 -8.00
C ASN A 129 41.23 -33.37 -7.32
N ILE A 130 41.25 -33.56 -6.01
CA ILE A 130 42.51 -33.95 -5.32
C ILE A 130 42.81 -35.43 -5.64
N PRO A 131 43.99 -35.74 -6.24
CA PRO A 131 44.35 -37.11 -6.58
C PRO A 131 44.42 -38.02 -5.35
N SER A 132 44.08 -39.27 -5.49
CA SER A 132 44.18 -40.28 -4.45
C SER A 132 45.63 -40.79 -4.30
N ALA A 133 45.98 -41.25 -3.09
CA ALA A 133 47.26 -41.89 -2.82
C ALA A 133 47.35 -43.25 -3.57
N LEU A 134 48.58 -43.62 -3.97
CA LEU A 134 48.87 -44.95 -4.52
C LEU A 134 48.88 -46.01 -3.39
N PRO A 135 48.63 -47.28 -3.70
CA PRO A 135 48.72 -48.38 -2.71
C PRO A 135 50.00 -48.34 -1.89
N GLY A 136 49.88 -48.49 -0.57
CA GLY A 136 50.98 -48.43 0.38
C GLY A 136 51.59 -47.04 0.59
N LYS A 137 50.97 -45.95 0.04
CA LYS A 137 51.49 -44.60 0.09
C LYS A 137 50.58 -43.62 0.79
N SER A 138 51.15 -42.60 1.36
CA SER A 138 50.45 -41.38 1.75
C SER A 138 50.65 -40.31 0.68
N ALA A 139 49.62 -39.46 0.50
CA ALA A 139 49.71 -38.33 -0.41
C ALA A 139 49.14 -37.07 0.23
N ILE A 140 49.68 -35.96 -0.10
CA ILE A 140 49.10 -34.63 0.07
C ILE A 140 48.82 -34.06 -1.32
N GLY A 141 47.69 -33.45 -1.51
CA GLY A 141 47.29 -32.93 -2.82
C GLY A 141 46.55 -31.62 -2.72
N ILE A 142 46.55 -30.92 -3.81
CA ILE A 142 45.72 -29.73 -4.01
C ILE A 142 44.78 -29.93 -5.19
N GLY A 143 43.59 -29.34 -5.12
CA GLY A 143 42.63 -29.35 -6.22
C GLY A 143 42.05 -27.96 -6.40
N ILE A 144 41.60 -27.68 -7.60
CA ILE A 144 40.85 -26.49 -7.96
C ILE A 144 39.50 -26.87 -8.52
N GLY A 145 38.50 -26.04 -8.27
CA GLY A 145 37.16 -26.22 -8.76
C GLY A 145 36.47 -24.90 -9.04
N GLY A 146 35.54 -24.91 -9.94
CA GLY A 146 34.73 -23.75 -10.30
C GLY A 146 33.26 -24.13 -10.50
N PHE A 147 32.37 -23.24 -10.17
CA PHE A 147 30.93 -23.38 -10.42
C PHE A 147 30.25 -22.01 -10.44
N ASP A 148 29.42 -21.76 -11.47
CA ASP A 148 28.59 -20.56 -11.62
C ASP A 148 29.36 -19.23 -11.36
N GLY A 149 30.59 -19.12 -11.95
CA GLY A 149 31.44 -17.94 -11.83
C GLY A 149 32.23 -17.80 -10.52
N GLU A 150 32.07 -18.75 -9.58
CA GLU A 150 32.84 -18.81 -8.34
C GLU A 150 33.91 -19.90 -8.44
N ASN A 151 35.06 -19.69 -7.79
CA ASN A 151 36.18 -20.62 -7.79
C ASN A 151 36.59 -21.01 -6.37
N ALA A 152 37.21 -22.16 -6.22
CA ALA A 152 37.71 -22.65 -4.95
C ALA A 152 39.04 -23.42 -5.13
N VAL A 153 39.79 -23.46 -4.06
CA VAL A 153 40.98 -24.28 -3.93
C VAL A 153 40.81 -25.22 -2.74
N ALA A 154 41.23 -26.45 -2.89
CA ALA A 154 41.20 -27.47 -1.85
C ALA A 154 42.58 -28.02 -1.57
N VAL A 155 42.78 -28.39 -0.32
CA VAL A 155 43.95 -29.18 0.12
C VAL A 155 43.42 -30.45 0.78
N GLY A 156 44.07 -31.57 0.53
CA GLY A 156 43.70 -32.84 1.15
C GLY A 156 44.87 -33.74 1.38
N VAL A 157 44.67 -34.66 2.30
CA VAL A 157 45.62 -35.72 2.64
C VAL A 157 44.89 -37.06 2.50
N GLY A 158 45.62 -38.08 2.09
CA GLY A 158 45.10 -39.45 2.02
C GLY A 158 46.15 -40.48 2.24
N HIS A 159 45.74 -41.67 2.65
CA HIS A 159 46.54 -42.86 2.75
C HIS A 159 45.82 -44.03 2.14
N HIS A 160 46.55 -44.83 1.32
CA HIS A 160 46.05 -46.07 0.75
C HIS A 160 46.86 -47.24 1.33
N PHE A 161 46.22 -48.02 2.18
CA PHE A 161 46.83 -49.20 2.80
C PHE A 161 46.97 -50.35 1.77
N GLU A 162 47.92 -51.22 1.97
CA GLU A 162 48.15 -52.37 1.08
C GLU A 162 47.00 -53.40 1.11
N ASN A 163 46.21 -53.41 2.16
CA ASN A 163 45.03 -54.26 2.34
C ASN A 163 43.78 -53.78 1.59
N GLY A 164 43.90 -52.79 0.68
CA GLY A 164 42.78 -52.26 -0.11
C GLY A 164 41.97 -51.15 0.57
N ILE A 165 42.24 -50.77 1.82
CA ILE A 165 41.59 -49.64 2.49
C ILE A 165 42.27 -48.33 2.07
N ALA A 166 41.47 -47.33 1.70
CA ALA A 166 41.95 -45.97 1.49
C ALA A 166 41.12 -45.00 2.31
N ILE A 167 41.81 -43.99 2.90
CA ILE A 167 41.20 -42.88 3.65
C ILE A 167 41.65 -41.56 3.02
N LYS A 168 40.76 -40.59 3.02
CA LYS A 168 41.03 -39.23 2.53
C LYS A 168 40.30 -38.21 3.37
N GLY A 169 41.01 -37.11 3.69
CA GLY A 169 40.41 -35.93 4.28
C GLY A 169 40.79 -34.70 3.48
N SER A 170 39.88 -33.74 3.33
CA SER A 170 40.12 -32.54 2.56
C SER A 170 39.34 -31.34 3.09
N ILE A 171 39.88 -30.15 2.83
CA ILE A 171 39.27 -28.88 3.14
C ILE A 171 39.42 -27.96 1.93
N SER A 172 38.40 -27.16 1.66
CA SER A 172 38.44 -26.18 0.57
C SER A 172 38.01 -24.81 1.05
N THR A 173 38.49 -23.78 0.35
CA THR A 173 38.06 -22.41 0.51
C THR A 173 37.75 -21.78 -0.86
N GLY A 174 36.66 -21.03 -0.94
CA GLY A 174 36.32 -20.25 -2.13
C GLY A 174 36.92 -18.85 -2.11
N ASN A 175 36.59 -18.02 -3.10
CA ASN A 175 37.05 -16.63 -3.29
C ASN A 175 36.75 -15.67 -2.12
N ALA A 176 35.98 -16.07 -1.13
CA ALA A 176 35.67 -15.28 0.06
C ALA A 176 35.96 -16.09 1.31
N THR A 177 36.53 -15.43 2.31
CA THR A 177 37.03 -15.96 3.60
C THR A 177 35.98 -16.78 4.41
N ASN A 178 34.72 -16.76 4.04
CA ASN A 178 33.63 -17.43 4.77
C ASN A 178 32.98 -18.61 4.04
N SER A 179 33.66 -19.18 3.03
CA SER A 179 33.15 -20.33 2.28
C SER A 179 34.13 -21.51 2.43
N ILE A 180 34.04 -22.14 3.59
CA ILE A 180 34.86 -23.34 3.87
C ILE A 180 33.97 -24.56 3.72
N ALA A 181 34.45 -25.56 2.95
CA ALA A 181 33.87 -26.90 2.94
C ALA A 181 34.93 -27.90 3.36
N TYR A 182 34.55 -28.96 4.05
CA TYR A 182 35.44 -30.04 4.47
C TYR A 182 34.75 -31.37 4.32
N GLY A 183 35.53 -32.39 4.14
CA GLY A 183 35.00 -33.74 4.01
C GLY A 183 36.09 -34.79 4.30
N ALA A 184 35.62 -35.96 4.71
CA ALA A 184 36.44 -37.17 4.84
C ALA A 184 35.71 -38.35 4.29
N GLY A 185 36.42 -39.30 3.79
CA GLY A 185 35.89 -40.53 3.25
C GLY A 185 36.85 -41.72 3.38
N MET A 186 36.25 -42.90 3.32
CA MET A 186 36.99 -44.19 3.31
C MET A 186 36.43 -45.04 2.21
N SER A 187 37.29 -45.81 1.54
CA SER A 187 36.89 -46.83 0.56
C SER A 187 37.66 -48.12 0.84
N TYR A 188 37.11 -49.24 0.35
CA TYR A 188 37.75 -50.56 0.36
C TYR A 188 37.70 -51.12 -1.05
N SER A 189 38.81 -51.57 -1.53
CA SER A 189 38.99 -52.20 -2.84
C SER A 189 39.41 -53.66 -2.64
N TRP A 190 38.76 -54.60 -3.29
CA TRP A 190 39.02 -56.04 -3.20
C TRP A 190 39.43 -56.62 -4.53
#